data_d109469017071f9ced1bb56d538c3966
#
_entry.id   d109469017071f9ced1bb56d538c3966
#
_cell.length_a   1.000
_cell.length_b   1.000
_cell.length_c   1.000
_cell.angle_alpha   90.00
_cell.angle_beta   90.00
_cell.angle_gamma   90.00
#
_symmetry.space_group_name_H-M   'P 1'
#
loop_
_entity.id
_entity.type
_entity.pdbx_description
1 polymer ?
#
loop_
_entity_poly.entity_id
_entity_poly.type
_entity_poly.pdbx_seq_one_letter_code
_entity_poly.pdbx_strand_id
1 'polypeptide(L)'
;LWKTSGKEPPAQVQAFGSNALFGLDISGWNSPKKIKADVFKKNSVDFIVIKLTQGMSTSNKFIVDQMKELRSSGILLAPYHFSSAQHSRENNFKRRAQKEMDIFSREIDKHFGGKPDLTPSIDFESGHGGRRHPKPYGLTVRGHNLNVRFHLELARILKRRYGKRPLVYTANWARGSYFSKADPGLLAEFGSE
;
A
#
# COMPACT_ATOMS: atom_id res chain seq x y z
N LEU A 1 -12.97 11.63 0.64
CA LEU A 1 -12.99 12.57 1.76
C LEU A 1 -14.35 12.48 2.42
N TRP A 2 -14.38 11.81 3.55
CA TRP A 2 -15.56 11.74 4.41
C TRP A 2 -15.82 13.16 4.98
N LYS A 3 -16.99 13.72 4.73
CA LYS A 3 -17.45 14.93 5.43
C LYS A 3 -17.93 14.50 6.81
N THR A 4 -17.11 14.72 7.83
CA THR A 4 -17.52 14.52 9.21
C THR A 4 -18.48 15.62 9.64
N SER A 5 -19.75 15.30 9.59
CA SER A 5 -20.85 16.06 10.18
C SER A 5 -21.10 15.59 11.61
N GLY A 6 -20.09 15.60 12.50
CA GLY A 6 -20.32 15.27 13.93
C GLY A 6 -21.01 13.93 14.23
N LYS A 7 -20.99 12.98 13.29
CA LYS A 7 -21.60 11.66 13.44
C LYS A 7 -20.55 10.67 13.93
N GLU A 8 -20.98 9.73 14.76
CA GLU A 8 -20.19 8.61 15.24
C GLU A 8 -19.47 7.88 14.11
N PRO A 9 -18.28 7.27 14.38
CA PRO A 9 -17.59 6.44 13.41
C PRO A 9 -18.54 5.40 12.79
N PRO A 10 -18.37 5.03 11.53
CA PRO A 10 -19.21 4.01 10.91
C PRO A 10 -19.29 2.75 11.78
N ALA A 11 -20.44 2.11 11.82
CA ALA A 11 -20.66 0.88 12.60
C ALA A 11 -19.60 -0.22 12.35
N GLN A 12 -18.95 -0.21 11.19
CA GLN A 12 -17.82 -1.08 10.86
C GLN A 12 -16.58 -0.81 11.73
N VAL A 13 -16.34 0.43 12.15
CA VAL A 13 -15.22 0.76 13.05
C VAL A 13 -15.57 0.36 14.49
N GLN A 14 -16.82 0.45 14.89
CA GLN A 14 -17.31 0.02 16.21
C GLN A 14 -17.22 -1.52 16.38
N ALA A 15 -17.26 -2.28 15.28
CA ALA A 15 -17.17 -3.74 15.30
C ALA A 15 -15.78 -4.29 15.71
N PHE A 16 -14.71 -3.47 15.70
CA PHE A 16 -13.35 -3.90 16.05
C PHE A 16 -12.98 -3.74 17.52
N GLY A 17 -13.91 -3.26 18.37
CA GLY A 17 -13.69 -3.08 19.80
C GLY A 17 -12.98 -1.77 20.18
N SER A 18 -12.91 -1.48 21.47
CA SER A 18 -12.38 -0.21 22.03
C SER A 18 -10.88 0.06 21.77
N ASN A 19 -10.14 -0.94 21.28
CA ASN A 19 -8.71 -0.85 21.01
C ASN A 19 -8.37 -0.78 19.51
N ALA A 20 -9.37 -0.62 18.64
CA ALA A 20 -9.14 -0.50 17.20
C ALA A 20 -8.54 0.87 16.88
N LEU A 21 -7.42 0.88 16.14
CA LEU A 21 -6.84 2.10 15.59
C LEU A 21 -7.57 2.49 14.31
N PHE A 22 -7.86 3.78 14.18
CA PHE A 22 -8.47 4.33 12.97
C PHE A 22 -7.43 5.03 12.11
N GLY A 23 -7.33 4.62 10.84
CA GLY A 23 -6.37 5.19 9.90
C GLY A 23 -6.98 5.57 8.55
N LEU A 24 -6.23 6.39 7.84
CA LEU A 24 -6.56 6.84 6.49
C LEU A 24 -5.38 6.59 5.56
N ASP A 25 -5.64 6.43 4.27
CA ASP A 25 -4.62 6.51 3.24
C ASP A 25 -4.66 7.85 2.50
N ILE A 26 -3.49 8.33 2.10
CA ILE A 26 -3.33 9.52 1.28
C ILE A 26 -2.32 9.30 0.15
N SER A 27 -2.47 10.07 -0.92
CA SER A 27 -1.62 9.96 -2.10
C SER A 27 -1.40 11.30 -2.80
N GLY A 28 -0.78 11.29 -3.97
CA GLY A 28 -0.67 12.47 -4.83
C GLY A 28 -2.00 13.01 -5.39
N TRP A 29 -3.13 12.37 -5.09
CA TRP A 29 -4.47 12.88 -5.38
C TRP A 29 -5.01 13.80 -4.27
N ASN A 30 -4.42 13.73 -3.09
CA ASN A 30 -4.84 14.53 -1.94
C ASN A 30 -3.98 15.78 -1.86
N SER A 31 -4.53 16.94 -2.27
CA SER A 31 -3.84 18.22 -2.18
C SER A 31 -3.41 18.52 -0.73
N PRO A 32 -2.19 19.03 -0.49
CA PRO A 32 -1.73 19.42 0.85
C PRO A 32 -2.65 20.43 1.54
N LYS A 33 -3.30 21.28 0.78
CA LYS A 33 -4.29 22.25 1.33
C LYS A 33 -5.46 21.56 2.05
N LYS A 34 -5.75 20.29 1.72
CA LYS A 34 -6.82 19.49 2.33
C LYS A 34 -6.31 18.55 3.43
N ILE A 35 -4.99 18.45 3.59
CA ILE A 35 -4.35 17.65 4.63
C ILE A 35 -4.11 18.58 5.82
N LYS A 36 -4.88 18.38 6.89
CA LYS A 36 -4.82 19.17 8.11
C LYS A 36 -4.71 18.25 9.31
N ALA A 37 -3.55 18.25 9.95
CA ALA A 37 -3.25 17.38 11.06
C ALA A 37 -4.19 17.56 12.25
N ASP A 38 -4.56 18.81 12.55
CA ASP A 38 -5.53 19.15 13.60
C ASP A 38 -6.93 18.58 13.34
N VAL A 39 -7.37 18.62 12.07
CA VAL A 39 -8.63 18.00 11.65
C VAL A 39 -8.58 16.48 11.83
N PHE A 40 -7.47 15.84 11.46
CA PHE A 40 -7.32 14.41 11.63
C PHE A 40 -7.33 14.00 13.10
N LYS A 41 -6.59 14.70 13.95
CA LYS A 41 -6.61 14.48 15.40
C LYS A 41 -8.00 14.64 16.01
N LYS A 42 -8.70 15.71 15.66
CA LYS A 42 -10.07 15.96 16.12
C LYS A 42 -11.04 14.85 15.73
N ASN A 43 -10.76 14.13 14.66
CA ASN A 43 -11.55 12.99 14.19
C ASN A 43 -10.93 11.64 14.56
N SER A 44 -10.10 11.60 15.60
CA SER A 44 -9.51 10.37 16.16
C SER A 44 -8.77 9.52 15.12
N VAL A 45 -8.06 10.17 14.20
CA VAL A 45 -7.18 9.47 13.26
C VAL A 45 -5.86 9.13 13.96
N ASP A 46 -5.58 7.86 14.15
CA ASP A 46 -4.40 7.35 14.84
C ASP A 46 -3.20 7.21 13.92
N PHE A 47 -3.44 6.84 12.65
CA PHE A 47 -2.37 6.67 11.67
C PHE A 47 -2.76 7.07 10.26
N ILE A 48 -1.76 7.40 9.45
CA ILE A 48 -1.93 7.70 8.02
C ILE A 48 -0.95 6.89 7.21
N VAL A 49 -1.47 6.22 6.18
CA VAL A 49 -0.66 5.48 5.21
C VAL A 49 -0.47 6.36 3.96
N ILE A 50 0.80 6.66 3.62
CA ILE A 50 1.14 7.65 2.59
C ILE A 50 1.74 6.96 1.37
N LYS A 51 1.15 7.16 0.20
CA LYS A 51 1.72 6.67 -1.06
C LYS A 51 3.05 7.35 -1.35
N LEU A 52 4.09 6.56 -1.55
CA LEU A 52 5.39 7.05 -2.01
C LEU A 52 5.64 6.75 -3.48
N THR A 53 5.38 5.51 -3.88
CA THR A 53 5.77 5.02 -5.20
C THR A 53 4.67 4.21 -5.87
N GLN A 54 4.79 4.07 -7.18
CA GLN A 54 3.93 3.21 -7.99
C GLN A 54 4.78 2.55 -9.08
N GLY A 55 4.82 1.22 -9.09
CA GLY A 55 5.69 0.48 -9.97
C GLY A 55 7.14 0.97 -9.85
N MET A 56 7.76 1.36 -10.95
CA MET A 56 9.13 1.87 -10.95
C MET A 56 9.23 3.40 -10.95
N SER A 57 8.25 4.09 -10.37
CA SER A 57 8.27 5.56 -10.31
C SER A 57 7.88 6.09 -8.94
N THR A 58 8.39 7.27 -8.60
CA THR A 58 7.81 8.08 -7.52
C THR A 58 6.46 8.61 -7.99
N SER A 59 5.44 8.55 -7.14
CA SER A 59 4.07 8.86 -7.58
C SER A 59 3.37 9.94 -6.77
N ASN A 60 3.94 10.33 -5.63
CA ASN A 60 3.34 11.35 -4.79
C ASN A 60 4.08 12.69 -4.91
N LYS A 61 3.61 13.54 -5.80
CA LYS A 61 4.17 14.89 -6.01
C LYS A 61 4.03 15.83 -4.80
N PHE A 62 3.20 15.48 -3.83
CA PHE A 62 2.92 16.30 -2.66
C PHE A 62 3.56 15.76 -1.38
N ILE A 63 4.40 14.72 -1.48
CA ILE A 63 4.91 14.03 -0.30
C ILE A 63 5.62 14.95 0.70
N VAL A 64 6.42 15.91 0.22
CA VAL A 64 7.15 16.84 1.08
C VAL A 64 6.20 17.69 1.91
N ASP A 65 5.19 18.29 1.28
CA ASP A 65 4.22 19.15 1.96
C ASP A 65 3.30 18.34 2.90
N GLN A 66 2.89 17.14 2.47
CA GLN A 66 2.09 16.24 3.30
C GLN A 66 2.87 15.82 4.56
N MET A 67 4.14 15.43 4.40
CA MET A 67 5.00 15.06 5.52
C MET A 67 5.28 16.24 6.46
N LYS A 68 5.48 17.44 5.92
CA LYS A 68 5.65 18.65 6.74
C LYS A 68 4.45 18.92 7.64
N GLU A 69 3.23 18.74 7.12
CA GLU A 69 1.98 18.94 7.88
C GLU A 69 1.79 17.84 8.96
N LEU A 70 2.18 16.61 8.66
CA LEU A 70 1.83 15.46 9.51
C LEU A 70 2.88 15.09 10.55
N ARG A 71 4.18 15.30 10.29
CA ARG A 71 5.26 14.82 11.16
C ARG A 71 5.21 15.32 12.60
N SER A 72 4.82 16.57 12.81
CA SER A 72 4.74 17.16 14.15
C SER A 72 3.44 16.86 14.87
N SER A 73 2.54 16.13 14.23
CA SER A 73 1.19 15.94 14.76
C SER A 73 1.08 14.86 15.83
N GLY A 74 2.02 13.91 15.89
CA GLY A 74 1.92 12.70 16.70
C GLY A 74 1.03 11.60 16.08
N ILE A 75 0.51 11.80 14.86
CA ILE A 75 -0.18 10.77 14.08
C ILE A 75 0.89 9.83 13.54
N LEU A 76 0.70 8.51 13.69
CA LEU A 76 1.64 7.52 13.18
C LEU A 76 1.62 7.49 11.65
N LEU A 77 2.79 7.44 11.03
CA LEU A 77 2.92 7.49 9.58
C LEU A 77 3.53 6.20 9.03
N ALA A 78 2.91 5.65 8.00
CA ALA A 78 3.42 4.51 7.25
C ALA A 78 3.52 4.81 5.77
N PRO A 79 4.57 4.36 5.08
CA PRO A 79 4.65 4.46 3.63
C PRO A 79 3.92 3.30 2.96
N TYR A 80 3.33 3.53 1.76
CA TYR A 80 2.91 2.44 0.91
C TYR A 80 3.40 2.56 -0.53
N HIS A 81 3.53 1.39 -1.13
CA HIS A 81 3.87 1.18 -2.52
C HIS A 81 2.68 0.63 -3.28
N PHE A 82 2.25 1.32 -4.33
CA PHE A 82 1.26 0.79 -5.27
C PHE A 82 1.97 -0.13 -6.27
N SER A 83 1.76 -1.43 -6.14
CA SER A 83 2.49 -2.38 -6.95
C SER A 83 2.03 -2.40 -8.41
N SER A 84 2.97 -2.70 -9.30
CA SER A 84 2.73 -2.77 -10.74
C SER A 84 3.21 -4.11 -11.30
N ALA A 85 2.48 -5.16 -11.04
CA ALA A 85 2.76 -6.52 -11.54
C ALA A 85 2.80 -6.64 -13.08
N GLN A 86 2.48 -5.59 -13.79
CA GLN A 86 1.99 -5.59 -15.17
C GLN A 86 3.05 -5.73 -16.26
N HIS A 87 4.31 -5.53 -15.94
CA HIS A 87 5.36 -5.40 -16.96
C HIS A 87 6.48 -6.42 -16.85
N SER A 88 6.37 -7.39 -15.97
CA SER A 88 7.38 -8.43 -15.87
C SER A 88 6.96 -9.69 -16.62
N ARG A 89 7.80 -10.14 -17.52
CA ARG A 89 7.71 -11.49 -18.05
C ARG A 89 8.05 -12.48 -16.94
N GLU A 90 7.54 -13.70 -17.02
CA GLU A 90 7.74 -14.75 -16.02
C GLU A 90 9.20 -14.86 -15.53
N ASN A 91 10.15 -14.79 -16.46
CA ASN A 91 11.58 -14.90 -16.16
C ASN A 91 12.20 -13.68 -15.47
N ASN A 92 11.44 -12.57 -15.34
CA ASN A 92 11.95 -11.29 -14.83
C ASN A 92 11.24 -10.79 -13.57
N PHE A 93 10.25 -11.52 -13.04
CA PHE A 93 9.44 -11.00 -11.96
C PHE A 93 10.25 -10.65 -10.70
N LYS A 94 11.22 -11.49 -10.31
CA LYS A 94 12.11 -11.23 -9.15
C LYS A 94 12.94 -9.96 -9.34
N ARG A 95 13.56 -9.82 -10.52
CA ARG A 95 14.33 -8.62 -10.85
C ARG A 95 13.46 -7.37 -10.86
N ARG A 96 12.23 -7.49 -11.32
CA ARG A 96 11.26 -6.39 -11.31
C ARG A 96 10.84 -6.04 -9.89
N ALA A 97 10.49 -7.03 -9.07
CA ALA A 97 10.17 -6.84 -7.66
C ALA A 97 11.31 -6.14 -6.92
N GLN A 98 12.55 -6.59 -7.14
CA GLN A 98 13.72 -5.94 -6.55
C GLN A 98 13.82 -4.45 -6.93
N LYS A 99 13.68 -4.13 -8.22
CA LYS A 99 13.73 -2.73 -8.68
C LYS A 99 12.62 -1.85 -8.09
N GLU A 100 11.39 -2.36 -8.00
CA GLU A 100 10.29 -1.61 -7.38
C GLU A 100 10.58 -1.34 -5.91
N MET A 101 11.08 -2.34 -5.18
CA MET A 101 11.42 -2.20 -3.76
C MET A 101 12.67 -1.36 -3.51
N ASP A 102 13.64 -1.34 -4.42
CA ASP A 102 14.80 -0.44 -4.32
C ASP A 102 14.37 1.03 -4.42
N ILE A 103 13.43 1.33 -5.33
CA ILE A 103 12.88 2.69 -5.47
C ILE A 103 12.05 3.04 -4.23
N PHE A 104 11.17 2.15 -3.79
CA PHE A 104 10.35 2.36 -2.62
C PHE A 104 11.19 2.58 -1.36
N SER A 105 12.21 1.76 -1.15
CA SER A 105 13.12 1.86 -0.03
C SER A 105 13.90 3.18 -0.01
N ARG A 106 14.37 3.66 -1.17
CA ARG A 106 15.02 4.98 -1.26
C ARG A 106 14.07 6.12 -0.87
N GLU A 107 12.82 6.05 -1.27
CA GLU A 107 11.84 7.06 -0.87
C GLU A 107 11.50 6.96 0.63
N ILE A 108 11.52 5.76 1.22
CA ILE A 108 11.40 5.60 2.67
C ILE A 108 12.62 6.21 3.37
N ASP A 109 13.83 5.93 2.91
CA ASP A 109 15.05 6.51 3.49
C ASP A 109 15.00 8.05 3.43
N LYS A 110 14.61 8.59 2.30
CA LYS A 110 14.52 10.03 2.07
C LYS A 110 13.46 10.73 2.93
N HIS A 111 12.27 10.15 3.01
CA HIS A 111 11.11 10.81 3.63
C HIS A 111 10.83 10.33 5.06
N PHE A 112 11.34 9.19 5.49
CA PHE A 112 11.12 8.61 6.81
C PHE A 112 12.43 8.36 7.58
N GLY A 113 13.58 8.72 7.00
CA GLY A 113 14.89 8.43 7.61
C GLY A 113 15.14 6.91 7.77
N GLY A 114 14.53 6.10 6.91
CA GLY A 114 14.63 4.64 6.96
C GLY A 114 13.83 3.94 8.06
N LYS A 115 13.14 4.70 8.92
CA LYS A 115 12.41 4.19 10.10
C LYS A 115 10.99 4.76 10.14
N PRO A 116 10.05 4.24 9.35
CA PRO A 116 8.65 4.64 9.45
C PRO A 116 8.04 4.17 10.78
N ASP A 117 7.03 4.89 11.28
CA ASP A 117 6.38 4.57 12.57
C ASP A 117 5.67 3.21 12.52
N LEU A 118 5.07 2.88 11.38
CA LEU A 118 4.43 1.60 11.14
C LEU A 118 5.09 0.88 9.95
N THR A 119 4.86 -0.43 9.89
CA THR A 119 5.41 -1.28 8.83
C THR A 119 5.00 -0.78 7.43
N PRO A 120 5.94 -0.69 6.48
CA PRO A 120 5.62 -0.37 5.10
C PRO A 120 4.59 -1.33 4.52
N SER A 121 3.69 -0.84 3.66
CA SER A 121 2.65 -1.66 3.05
C SER A 121 2.74 -1.69 1.52
N ILE A 122 2.16 -2.74 0.96
CA ILE A 122 2.01 -2.96 -0.48
C ILE A 122 0.53 -2.85 -0.81
N ASP A 123 0.20 -2.00 -1.76
CA ASP A 123 -1.15 -1.87 -2.29
C ASP A 123 -1.21 -2.51 -3.67
N PHE A 124 -2.08 -3.50 -3.82
CA PHE A 124 -2.36 -4.16 -5.07
C PHE A 124 -3.81 -3.99 -5.48
N GLU A 125 -4.03 -2.98 -6.26
CA GLU A 125 -5.27 -2.75 -6.98
C GLU A 125 -4.93 -2.65 -8.46
N SER A 126 -5.06 -3.71 -9.21
CA SER A 126 -4.82 -3.59 -10.64
C SER A 126 -5.85 -2.64 -11.26
N GLY A 127 -5.36 -1.69 -12.01
CA GLY A 127 -6.18 -0.66 -12.57
C GLY A 127 -7.36 -1.20 -13.37
N HIS A 128 -8.52 -0.64 -13.13
CA HIS A 128 -9.65 -0.78 -14.03
C HIS A 128 -9.21 -0.40 -15.44
N GLY A 129 -9.14 -1.37 -16.34
CA GLY A 129 -9.02 -1.35 -17.79
C GLY A 129 -8.93 -0.06 -18.61
N GLY A 130 -8.48 1.04 -18.04
CA GLY A 130 -8.15 2.25 -18.78
C GLY A 130 -6.77 2.09 -19.42
N ARG A 131 -6.53 2.76 -20.54
CA ARG A 131 -5.27 2.74 -21.30
C ARG A 131 -4.01 3.02 -20.46
N ARG A 132 -4.17 3.57 -19.23
CA ARG A 132 -3.08 3.93 -18.31
C ARG A 132 -2.73 2.85 -17.27
N HIS A 133 -3.55 1.81 -17.17
CA HIS A 133 -3.37 0.73 -16.19
C HIS A 133 -3.43 -0.60 -16.92
N PRO A 134 -2.29 -1.07 -17.46
CA PRO A 134 -2.24 -2.34 -18.16
C PRO A 134 -2.70 -3.48 -17.25
N LYS A 135 -3.34 -4.49 -17.82
CA LYS A 135 -3.84 -5.67 -17.09
C LYS A 135 -2.66 -6.41 -16.44
N PRO A 136 -2.78 -6.89 -15.19
CA PRO A 136 -1.78 -7.78 -14.63
C PRO A 136 -1.66 -9.05 -15.48
N TYR A 137 -0.71 -9.92 -15.17
CA TYR A 137 -0.26 -11.10 -15.93
C TYR A 137 -1.33 -11.97 -16.64
N GLY A 138 -2.59 -11.55 -16.64
CA GLY A 138 -3.72 -12.23 -17.28
C GLY A 138 -4.57 -13.04 -16.30
N LEU A 139 -5.71 -13.51 -16.84
CA LEU A 139 -6.76 -14.20 -16.08
C LEU A 139 -6.60 -15.73 -16.09
N THR A 140 -5.46 -16.23 -16.52
CA THR A 140 -5.13 -17.66 -16.51
C THR A 140 -4.55 -18.08 -15.16
N VAL A 141 -4.57 -19.37 -14.84
CA VAL A 141 -3.91 -19.92 -13.63
C VAL A 141 -2.44 -19.49 -13.57
N ARG A 142 -1.72 -19.55 -14.67
CA ARG A 142 -0.32 -19.08 -14.77
C ARG A 142 -0.21 -17.59 -14.42
N GLY A 143 -1.12 -16.75 -14.93
CA GLY A 143 -1.14 -15.31 -14.62
C GLY A 143 -1.41 -15.03 -13.14
N HIS A 144 -2.34 -15.77 -12.53
CA HIS A 144 -2.63 -15.68 -11.10
C HIS A 144 -1.41 -16.11 -10.26
N ASN A 145 -0.75 -17.20 -10.61
CA ASN A 145 0.47 -17.65 -9.94
C ASN A 145 1.59 -16.60 -10.03
N LEU A 146 1.75 -15.95 -11.17
CA LEU A 146 2.74 -14.87 -11.33
C LEU A 146 2.41 -13.66 -10.47
N ASN A 147 1.14 -13.28 -10.37
CA ASN A 147 0.70 -12.20 -9.48
C ASN A 147 1.07 -12.51 -8.03
N VAL A 148 0.74 -13.71 -7.54
CA VAL A 148 1.07 -14.10 -6.16
C VAL A 148 2.58 -14.15 -5.95
N ARG A 149 3.34 -14.79 -6.83
CA ARG A 149 4.82 -14.86 -6.73
C ARG A 149 5.49 -13.49 -6.74
N PHE A 150 4.97 -12.56 -7.53
CA PHE A 150 5.49 -11.20 -7.58
C PHE A 150 5.30 -10.50 -6.22
N HIS A 151 4.10 -10.56 -5.66
CA HIS A 151 3.80 -9.91 -4.38
C HIS A 151 4.48 -10.59 -3.19
N LEU A 152 4.64 -11.93 -3.23
CA LEU A 152 5.50 -12.66 -2.29
C LEU A 152 6.93 -12.12 -2.30
N GLU A 153 7.49 -11.90 -3.47
CA GLU A 153 8.86 -11.38 -3.57
C GLU A 153 8.97 -9.93 -3.04
N LEU A 154 7.99 -9.07 -3.34
CA LEU A 154 7.91 -7.73 -2.73
C LEU A 154 7.87 -7.82 -1.20
N ALA A 155 7.00 -8.68 -0.66
CA ALA A 155 6.85 -8.86 0.78
C ALA A 155 8.14 -9.36 1.44
N ARG A 156 8.82 -10.34 0.83
CA ARG A 156 10.09 -10.89 1.31
C ARG A 156 11.21 -9.84 1.31
N ILE A 157 11.28 -8.99 0.29
CA ILE A 157 12.27 -7.91 0.24
C ILE A 157 12.03 -6.92 1.38
N LEU A 158 10.80 -6.49 1.60
CA LEU A 158 10.46 -5.58 2.70
C LEU A 158 10.70 -6.22 4.07
N LYS A 159 10.32 -7.49 4.26
CA LYS A 159 10.56 -8.24 5.50
C LYS A 159 12.06 -8.32 5.82
N ARG A 160 12.90 -8.63 4.83
CA ARG A 160 14.37 -8.63 5.03
C ARG A 160 14.91 -7.27 5.41
N ARG A 161 14.39 -6.19 4.84
CA ARG A 161 14.89 -4.84 5.07
C ARG A 161 14.41 -4.23 6.39
N TYR A 162 13.15 -4.42 6.74
CA TYR A 162 12.53 -3.78 7.91
C TYR A 162 12.27 -4.72 9.09
N GLY A 163 12.61 -6.00 8.97
CA GLY A 163 12.48 -7.00 10.04
C GLY A 163 11.04 -7.39 10.37
N LYS A 164 10.05 -6.83 9.67
CA LYS A 164 8.61 -7.07 9.90
C LYS A 164 7.92 -7.38 8.60
N ARG A 165 6.86 -8.19 8.68
CA ARG A 165 5.99 -8.48 7.53
C ARG A 165 5.30 -7.20 7.07
N PRO A 166 5.31 -6.88 5.77
CA PRO A 166 4.50 -5.79 5.26
C PRO A 166 3.02 -6.16 5.29
N LEU A 167 2.17 -5.15 5.40
CA LEU A 167 0.75 -5.34 5.10
C LEU A 167 0.56 -5.35 3.58
N VAL A 168 -0.30 -6.25 3.10
CA VAL A 168 -0.72 -6.25 1.70
C VAL A 168 -2.20 -5.89 1.64
N TYR A 169 -2.48 -4.71 1.10
CA TYR A 169 -3.84 -4.31 0.79
C TYR A 169 -4.23 -4.79 -0.61
N THR A 170 -5.43 -5.33 -0.74
CA THR A 170 -6.03 -5.63 -2.03
C THR A 170 -7.55 -5.56 -1.94
N ALA A 171 -8.20 -5.01 -2.95
CA ALA A 171 -9.65 -4.97 -3.00
C ALA A 171 -10.22 -6.37 -3.31
N ASN A 172 -11.42 -6.67 -2.78
CA ASN A 172 -12.07 -7.98 -3.00
C ASN A 172 -12.19 -8.37 -4.49
N TRP A 173 -12.50 -7.40 -5.35
CA TRP A 173 -12.56 -7.64 -6.79
C TRP A 173 -11.18 -7.98 -7.39
N ALA A 174 -10.11 -7.35 -6.90
CA ALA A 174 -8.74 -7.63 -7.34
C ALA A 174 -8.29 -9.02 -6.88
N ARG A 175 -8.60 -9.38 -5.63
CA ARG A 175 -8.37 -10.73 -5.11
C ARG A 175 -9.06 -11.79 -5.97
N GLY A 176 -10.35 -11.62 -6.27
CA GLY A 176 -11.11 -12.53 -7.14
C GLY A 176 -10.56 -12.61 -8.56
N SER A 177 -10.19 -11.48 -9.14
CA SER A 177 -9.76 -11.41 -10.54
C SER A 177 -8.31 -11.85 -10.78
N TYR A 178 -7.42 -11.75 -9.78
CA TYR A 178 -5.97 -11.90 -10.01
C TYR A 178 -5.27 -12.91 -9.12
N PHE A 179 -5.93 -13.38 -8.06
CA PHE A 179 -5.36 -14.38 -7.14
C PHE A 179 -6.18 -15.67 -7.05
N SER A 180 -7.50 -15.62 -7.24
CA SER A 180 -8.41 -16.72 -6.92
C SER A 180 -8.12 -18.04 -7.65
N LYS A 181 -7.46 -18.00 -8.80
CA LYS A 181 -7.06 -19.18 -9.59
C LYS A 181 -5.61 -19.58 -9.36
N ALA A 182 -4.90 -18.95 -8.43
CA ALA A 182 -3.54 -19.34 -8.09
C ALA A 182 -3.53 -20.68 -7.34
N ASP A 183 -2.37 -21.34 -7.39
CA ASP A 183 -2.14 -22.56 -6.66
C ASP A 183 -2.41 -22.39 -5.16
N PRO A 184 -3.17 -23.30 -4.51
CA PRO A 184 -3.51 -23.18 -3.10
C PRO A 184 -2.29 -23.14 -2.17
N GLY A 185 -1.23 -23.89 -2.47
CA GLY A 185 0.01 -23.87 -1.70
C GLY A 185 0.69 -22.50 -1.78
N LEU A 186 0.70 -21.90 -2.96
CA LEU A 186 1.25 -20.56 -3.18
C LEU A 186 0.42 -19.47 -2.47
N LEU A 187 -0.90 -19.62 -2.43
CA LEU A 187 -1.77 -18.70 -1.67
C LEU A 187 -1.57 -18.84 -0.15
N ALA A 188 -1.39 -20.08 0.33
CA ALA A 188 -1.08 -20.33 1.75
C ALA A 188 0.28 -19.72 2.12
N GLU A 189 1.30 -19.87 1.29
CA GLU A 189 2.60 -19.23 1.48
C GLU A 189 2.47 -17.69 1.54
N PHE A 190 1.69 -17.11 0.63
CA PHE A 190 1.43 -15.66 0.64
C PHE A 190 0.73 -15.18 1.91
N GLY A 191 -0.19 -15.96 2.45
CA GLY A 191 -0.85 -15.68 3.73
C GLY A 191 0.05 -15.83 4.95
N SER A 192 1.13 -16.63 4.85
CA SER A 192 2.07 -16.90 5.94
C SER A 192 3.28 -15.95 5.98
N GLU A 193 3.59 -15.24 4.90
CA GLU A 193 4.67 -14.23 4.82
C GLU A 193 4.20 -12.86 5.28
#